data_d00db47d2ca7ee29e72fb19039b25d9f
#
_entry.id   d00db47d2ca7ee29e72fb19039b25d9f
#
_cell.length_a   1.000
_cell.length_b   1.000
_cell.length_c   1.000
_cell.angle_alpha   90.00
_cell.angle_beta   90.00
_cell.angle_gamma   90.00
#
_symmetry.space_group_name_H-M   'P 1'
#
loop_
_entity.id
_entity.type
_entity.pdbx_description
1 polymer ?
#
loop_
_entity_poly.entity_id
_entity_poly.type
_entity_poly.pdbx_seq_one_letter_code
_entity_poly.pdbx_strand_id
1 'polypeptide(L)'
;MLIILAAILALDWYRAPDSVAIANLPALTSSDGKTFHLDDNRPTLLYIWGDWCIYCRHTSPAIDRLARDGYRVVSIALKSGDDAHIAAYLREHGWQFPVVNDADGRISAALHVRATPTIAIIKNGRLRLSTSGWTSATGLKLRLWWAEISG
;
A
#
# COMPACT_ATOMS: atom_id res chain seq x y z
N MET A 1 -16.08 0.06 25.01
CA MET A 1 -16.13 -0.18 23.55
C MET A 1 -15.80 1.07 22.75
N LEU A 2 -16.41 2.23 23.00
CA LEU A 2 -16.12 3.50 22.32
C LEU A 2 -14.65 3.97 22.47
N ILE A 3 -14.05 3.80 23.64
CA ILE A 3 -12.64 4.18 23.90
C ILE A 3 -11.67 3.35 23.06
N ILE A 4 -11.93 2.05 22.91
CA ILE A 4 -11.11 1.16 22.10
C ILE A 4 -11.20 1.54 20.62
N LEU A 5 -12.41 1.84 20.14
CA LEU A 5 -12.62 2.29 18.77
C LEU A 5 -11.91 3.62 18.50
N ALA A 6 -12.04 4.58 19.42
CA ALA A 6 -11.35 5.86 19.33
C ALA A 6 -9.81 5.70 19.34
N ALA A 7 -9.29 4.80 20.16
CA ALA A 7 -7.86 4.50 20.19
C ALA A 7 -7.37 3.88 18.88
N ILE A 8 -8.13 2.95 18.29
CA ILE A 8 -7.80 2.35 16.98
C ILE A 8 -7.80 3.41 15.89
N LEU A 9 -8.82 4.26 15.82
CA LEU A 9 -8.91 5.34 14.82
C LEU A 9 -7.78 6.37 14.99
N ALA A 10 -7.45 6.72 16.23
CA ALA A 10 -6.34 7.62 16.54
C ALA A 10 -4.99 7.01 16.13
N LEU A 11 -4.81 5.71 16.34
CA LEU A 11 -3.60 5.00 15.95
C LEU A 11 -3.47 4.89 14.42
N ASP A 12 -4.55 4.60 13.72
CA ASP A 12 -4.57 4.56 12.26
C ASP A 12 -4.29 5.96 11.68
N TRP A 13 -4.88 7.01 12.25
CA TRP A 13 -4.57 8.38 11.85
C TRP A 13 -3.10 8.76 12.10
N TYR A 14 -2.55 8.39 13.25
CA TYR A 14 -1.15 8.65 13.59
C TYR A 14 -0.17 7.90 12.66
N ARG A 15 -0.54 6.72 12.17
CA ARG A 15 0.27 5.88 11.27
C ARG A 15 0.00 6.15 9.80
N ALA A 16 -0.98 6.98 9.47
CA ALA A 16 -1.28 7.33 8.08
C ALA A 16 -0.06 7.97 7.41
N PRO A 17 0.24 7.64 6.15
CA PRO A 17 1.22 8.34 5.35
C PRO A 17 0.88 9.83 5.23
N ASP A 18 1.90 10.66 5.06
CA ASP A 18 1.71 12.10 4.90
C ASP A 18 1.00 12.39 3.57
N SER A 19 -0.17 13.04 3.65
CA SER A 19 -0.97 13.39 2.48
C SER A 19 -0.29 14.43 1.56
N VAL A 20 0.51 15.32 2.13
CA VAL A 20 1.30 16.30 1.35
C VAL A 20 2.45 15.61 0.63
N ALA A 21 3.11 14.66 1.30
CA ALA A 21 4.16 13.86 0.69
C ALA A 21 3.63 13.01 -0.48
N ILE A 22 2.42 12.44 -0.34
CA ILE A 22 1.76 11.68 -1.40
C ILE A 22 1.48 12.57 -2.62
N ALA A 23 0.97 13.79 -2.42
CA ALA A 23 0.68 14.72 -3.50
C ALA A 23 1.94 15.15 -4.29
N ASN A 24 3.09 15.14 -3.64
CA ASN A 24 4.39 15.52 -4.22
C ASN A 24 5.22 14.31 -4.66
N LEU A 25 4.72 13.09 -4.52
CA LEU A 25 5.46 11.90 -4.89
C LEU A 25 5.60 11.82 -6.42
N PRO A 26 6.81 11.62 -6.95
CA PRO A 26 6.97 11.36 -8.38
C PRO A 26 6.26 10.06 -8.75
N ALA A 27 6.01 9.87 -10.05
CA ALA A 27 5.45 8.63 -10.54
C ALA A 27 6.27 7.43 -10.05
N LEU A 28 5.58 6.42 -9.55
CA LEU A 28 6.21 5.19 -9.06
C LEU A 28 6.39 4.21 -10.22
N THR A 29 7.60 3.72 -10.41
CA THR A 29 7.89 2.72 -11.45
C THR A 29 8.21 1.38 -10.76
N SER A 30 7.42 0.37 -11.07
CA SER A 30 7.63 -0.99 -10.58
C SER A 30 8.78 -1.69 -11.31
N SER A 31 9.31 -2.76 -10.72
CA SER A 31 10.46 -3.51 -11.24
C SER A 31 10.18 -4.13 -12.62
N ASP A 32 8.92 -4.35 -12.99
CA ASP A 32 8.50 -4.79 -14.34
C ASP A 32 8.33 -3.62 -15.35
N GLY A 33 8.70 -2.39 -14.96
CA GLY A 33 8.68 -1.22 -15.83
C GLY A 33 7.34 -0.49 -15.92
N LYS A 34 6.31 -0.91 -15.15
CA LYS A 34 5.01 -0.25 -15.15
C LYS A 34 5.05 1.02 -14.28
N THR A 35 4.59 2.13 -14.82
CA THR A 35 4.55 3.42 -14.12
C THR A 35 3.15 3.72 -13.58
N PHE A 36 3.10 4.17 -12.33
CA PHE A 36 1.88 4.54 -11.61
C PHE A 36 1.92 6.02 -11.26
N HIS A 37 0.91 6.74 -11.72
CA HIS A 37 0.66 8.12 -11.36
C HIS A 37 -0.39 8.16 -10.26
N LEU A 38 -0.06 8.72 -9.10
CA LEU A 38 -0.97 8.76 -7.95
C LEU A 38 -1.95 9.93 -7.99
N ASP A 39 -1.73 10.88 -8.89
CA ASP A 39 -2.63 12.03 -9.17
C ASP A 39 -3.82 11.67 -10.10
N ASP A 40 -3.88 10.44 -10.56
CA ASP A 40 -4.94 9.91 -11.39
C ASP A 40 -6.30 9.90 -10.67
N ASN A 41 -7.39 10.09 -11.44
CA ASN A 41 -8.77 10.05 -10.94
C ASN A 41 -9.25 8.65 -10.52
N ARG A 42 -8.50 7.61 -10.86
CA ARG A 42 -8.81 6.23 -10.44
C ARG A 42 -8.22 5.95 -9.06
N PRO A 43 -9.00 5.40 -8.11
CA PRO A 43 -8.46 5.00 -6.83
C PRO A 43 -7.31 4.01 -7.00
N THR A 44 -6.19 4.29 -6.37
CA THR A 44 -5.01 3.43 -6.35
C THR A 44 -4.78 2.95 -4.91
N LEU A 45 -4.66 1.65 -4.75
CA LEU A 45 -4.24 1.05 -3.49
C LEU A 45 -2.71 1.00 -3.46
N LEU A 46 -2.13 1.75 -2.54
CA LEU A 46 -0.70 1.73 -2.23
C LEU A 46 -0.47 0.82 -1.03
N TYR A 47 0.35 -0.22 -1.22
CA TYR A 47 0.67 -1.20 -0.19
C TYR A 47 2.16 -1.13 0.16
N ILE A 48 2.49 -0.79 1.39
CA ILE A 48 3.87 -0.72 1.86
C ILE A 48 4.14 -1.91 2.78
N TRP A 49 5.13 -2.71 2.41
CA TRP A 49 5.42 -4.00 3.03
C TRP A 49 6.92 -4.31 3.07
N GLY A 50 7.28 -5.38 3.74
CA GLY A 50 8.64 -5.92 3.74
C GLY A 50 8.61 -7.45 3.80
N ASP A 51 9.61 -8.11 3.22
CA ASP A 51 9.79 -9.56 3.28
C ASP A 51 10.06 -10.05 4.71
N TRP A 52 10.62 -9.20 5.54
CA TRP A 52 10.89 -9.38 6.97
C TRP A 52 9.66 -9.19 7.86
N CYS A 53 8.53 -8.72 7.33
CA CYS A 53 7.33 -8.35 8.07
C CYS A 53 6.33 -9.51 8.11
N ILE A 54 6.15 -10.14 9.28
CA ILE A 54 5.25 -11.30 9.43
C ILE A 54 3.78 -10.95 9.15
N TYR A 55 3.30 -9.78 9.58
CA TYR A 55 1.94 -9.32 9.31
C TYR A 55 1.70 -9.07 7.82
N CYS A 56 2.75 -8.70 7.08
CA CYS A 56 2.69 -8.52 5.64
C CYS A 56 2.41 -9.84 4.92
N ARG A 57 2.97 -10.97 5.39
CA ARG A 57 2.67 -12.30 4.82
C ARG A 57 1.18 -12.65 4.91
N HIS A 58 0.50 -12.23 5.97
CA HIS A 58 -0.94 -12.46 6.12
C HIS A 58 -1.80 -11.49 5.35
N THR A 59 -1.28 -10.30 5.02
CA THR A 59 -1.99 -9.26 4.28
C THR A 59 -1.80 -9.40 2.76
N SER A 60 -0.61 -9.79 2.32
CA SER A 60 -0.24 -9.88 0.89
C SER A 60 -1.18 -10.74 0.04
N PRO A 61 -1.73 -11.88 0.51
CA PRO A 61 -2.71 -12.63 -0.28
C PRO A 61 -3.97 -11.84 -0.63
N ALA A 62 -4.43 -10.95 0.26
CA ALA A 62 -5.56 -10.09 0.00
C ALA A 62 -5.22 -9.02 -1.05
N ILE A 63 -4.03 -8.45 -0.97
CA ILE A 63 -3.50 -7.49 -1.95
C ILE A 63 -3.36 -8.12 -3.33
N ASP A 64 -2.79 -9.32 -3.40
CA ASP A 64 -2.62 -10.07 -4.65
C ASP A 64 -3.97 -10.38 -5.31
N ARG A 65 -4.95 -10.79 -4.52
CA ARG A 65 -6.32 -11.02 -5.02
C ARG A 65 -6.90 -9.76 -5.63
N LEU A 66 -6.75 -8.60 -5.00
CA LEU A 66 -7.22 -7.32 -5.54
C LEU A 66 -6.55 -6.98 -6.87
N ALA A 67 -5.23 -7.17 -6.97
CA ALA A 67 -4.49 -6.94 -8.21
C ALA A 67 -4.99 -7.85 -9.34
N ARG A 68 -5.24 -9.13 -9.05
CA ARG A 68 -5.80 -10.10 -10.01
C ARG A 68 -7.25 -9.78 -10.41
N ASP A 69 -8.04 -9.23 -9.50
CA ASP A 69 -9.42 -8.79 -9.74
C ASP A 69 -9.50 -7.47 -10.54
N GLY A 70 -8.36 -6.91 -10.97
CA GLY A 70 -8.27 -5.73 -11.83
C GLY A 70 -8.29 -4.39 -11.09
N TYR A 71 -8.21 -4.39 -9.76
CA TYR A 71 -8.03 -3.15 -8.99
C TYR A 71 -6.64 -2.57 -9.24
N ARG A 72 -6.53 -1.25 -9.20
CA ARG A 72 -5.26 -0.58 -9.35
C ARG A 72 -4.46 -0.66 -8.06
N VAL A 73 -3.47 -1.55 -8.05
CA VAL A 73 -2.59 -1.83 -6.92
C VAL A 73 -1.16 -1.50 -7.31
N VAL A 74 -0.46 -0.81 -6.45
CA VAL A 74 1.00 -0.66 -6.49
C VAL A 74 1.55 -0.92 -5.10
N SER A 75 2.64 -1.66 -5.00
CA SER A 75 3.29 -1.91 -3.72
C SER A 75 4.69 -1.35 -3.65
N ILE A 76 5.14 -1.04 -2.45
CA ILE A 76 6.49 -0.59 -2.14
C ILE A 76 7.11 -1.61 -1.20
N ALA A 77 8.19 -2.25 -1.66
CA ALA A 77 8.96 -3.20 -0.85
C ALA A 77 10.05 -2.43 -0.07
N LEU A 78 9.77 -2.18 1.20
CA LEU A 78 10.65 -1.44 2.09
C LEU A 78 11.81 -2.33 2.56
N LYS A 79 13.04 -1.96 2.18
CA LYS A 79 14.28 -2.63 2.65
C LYS A 79 14.21 -4.16 2.56
N SER A 80 13.74 -4.66 1.43
CA SER A 80 13.51 -6.10 1.17
C SER A 80 14.52 -6.69 0.18
N GLY A 81 15.70 -6.09 0.06
CA GLY A 81 16.76 -6.55 -0.83
C GLY A 81 16.72 -5.95 -2.22
N ASP A 82 17.36 -6.62 -3.17
CA ASP A 82 17.38 -6.23 -4.58
C ASP A 82 16.16 -6.75 -5.36
N ASP A 83 16.03 -6.32 -6.60
CA ASP A 83 14.92 -6.71 -7.46
C ASP A 83 14.86 -8.22 -7.71
N ALA A 84 16.02 -8.88 -7.81
CA ALA A 84 16.10 -10.34 -8.02
C ALA A 84 15.57 -11.10 -6.79
N HIS A 85 15.94 -10.66 -5.60
CA HIS A 85 15.45 -11.22 -4.34
C HIS A 85 13.94 -11.03 -4.19
N ILE A 86 13.43 -9.83 -4.44
CA ILE A 86 11.99 -9.52 -4.38
C ILE A 86 11.22 -10.38 -5.39
N ALA A 87 11.71 -10.50 -6.63
CA ALA A 87 11.08 -11.32 -7.65
C ALA A 87 11.03 -12.80 -7.26
N ALA A 88 12.09 -13.33 -6.64
CA ALA A 88 12.13 -14.69 -6.13
C ALA A 88 11.13 -14.89 -5.00
N TYR A 89 11.07 -13.95 -4.05
CA TYR A 89 10.13 -13.96 -2.94
C TYR A 89 8.67 -13.97 -3.40
N LEU A 90 8.31 -13.13 -4.38
CA LEU A 90 6.97 -13.11 -4.97
C LEU A 90 6.62 -14.44 -5.65
N ARG A 91 7.55 -15.02 -6.43
CA ARG A 91 7.34 -16.32 -7.08
C ARG A 91 7.12 -17.45 -6.07
N GLU A 92 7.91 -17.47 -5.00
CA GLU A 92 7.78 -18.48 -3.94
C GLU A 92 6.39 -18.45 -3.29
N HIS A 93 5.80 -17.25 -3.13
CA HIS A 93 4.47 -17.08 -2.55
C HIS A 93 3.34 -17.11 -3.58
N GLY A 94 3.65 -17.14 -4.88
CA GLY A 94 2.66 -17.08 -5.95
C GLY A 94 1.96 -15.73 -6.09
N TRP A 95 2.61 -14.63 -5.69
CA TRP A 95 2.05 -13.28 -5.77
C TRP A 95 2.49 -12.56 -7.03
N GLN A 96 1.60 -11.72 -7.59
CA GLN A 96 1.79 -11.04 -8.87
C GLN A 96 1.54 -9.52 -8.80
N PHE A 97 1.27 -8.96 -7.63
CA PHE A 97 1.07 -7.51 -7.52
C PHE A 97 2.35 -6.75 -7.89
N PRO A 98 2.23 -5.57 -8.55
CA PRO A 98 3.37 -4.76 -8.93
C PRO A 98 4.17 -4.27 -7.73
N VAL A 99 5.50 -4.28 -7.83
CA VAL A 99 6.40 -3.87 -6.73
C VAL A 99 7.36 -2.79 -7.19
N VAL A 100 7.40 -1.70 -6.44
CA VAL A 100 8.45 -0.68 -6.47
C VAL A 100 9.47 -1.04 -5.40
N ASN A 101 10.73 -1.19 -5.76
CA ASN A 101 11.78 -1.50 -4.81
C ASN A 101 12.26 -0.24 -4.08
N ASP A 102 12.08 -0.22 -2.78
CA ASP A 102 12.57 0.83 -1.88
C ASP A 102 13.70 0.27 -1.00
N ALA A 103 14.78 -0.16 -1.66
CA ALA A 103 15.88 -0.89 -1.03
C ALA A 103 16.57 -0.10 0.09
N ASP A 104 16.66 1.21 -0.03
CA ASP A 104 17.25 2.10 0.98
C ASP A 104 16.20 2.76 1.90
N GLY A 105 14.90 2.60 1.60
CA GLY A 105 13.82 3.14 2.40
C GLY A 105 13.51 4.63 2.17
N ARG A 106 14.04 5.24 1.11
CA ARG A 106 13.82 6.67 0.84
C ARG A 106 12.38 7.01 0.50
N ILE A 107 11.70 6.17 -0.27
CA ILE A 107 10.30 6.39 -0.66
C ILE A 107 9.43 6.32 0.59
N SER A 108 9.58 5.28 1.38
CA SER A 108 8.84 5.09 2.62
C SER A 108 9.12 6.19 3.65
N ALA A 109 10.37 6.65 3.74
CA ALA A 109 10.73 7.77 4.60
C ALA A 109 10.09 9.10 4.13
N ALA A 110 10.08 9.37 2.82
CA ALA A 110 9.43 10.54 2.24
C ALA A 110 7.90 10.52 2.49
N LEU A 111 7.29 9.35 2.53
CA LEU A 111 5.88 9.17 2.87
C LEU A 111 5.60 9.18 4.38
N HIS A 112 6.62 9.31 5.21
CA HIS A 112 6.54 9.22 6.66
C HIS A 112 5.88 7.93 7.16
N VAL A 113 6.17 6.80 6.50
CA VAL A 113 5.66 5.48 6.89
C VAL A 113 6.22 5.10 8.25
N ARG A 114 5.35 4.77 9.19
CA ARG A 114 5.68 4.49 10.59
C ARG A 114 5.53 3.03 10.98
N ALA A 115 4.83 2.27 10.17
CA ALA A 115 4.58 0.84 10.42
C ALA A 115 4.34 0.08 9.12
N THR A 116 4.59 -1.21 9.12
CA THR A 116 4.22 -2.15 8.05
C THR A 116 3.36 -3.27 8.62
N PRO A 117 2.39 -3.78 7.88
CA PRO A 117 1.93 -3.26 6.58
C PRO A 117 1.19 -1.93 6.73
N THR A 118 1.39 -1.02 5.78
CA THR A 118 0.54 0.17 5.61
C THR A 118 -0.17 0.08 4.27
N ILE A 119 -1.47 0.33 4.27
CA ILE A 119 -2.30 0.37 3.08
C ILE A 119 -2.92 1.75 3.00
N ALA A 120 -2.71 2.44 1.89
CA ALA A 120 -3.27 3.75 1.61
C ALA A 120 -4.10 3.69 0.33
N ILE A 121 -5.28 4.31 0.32
CA ILE A 121 -6.07 4.51 -0.89
C ILE A 121 -5.94 5.96 -1.30
N ILE A 122 -5.45 6.16 -2.51
CA ILE A 122 -5.12 7.46 -3.08
C ILE A 122 -5.98 7.69 -4.32
N LYS A 123 -6.52 8.89 -4.45
CA LYS A 123 -7.27 9.34 -5.62
C LYS A 123 -7.02 10.83 -5.84
N ASN A 124 -6.73 11.24 -7.06
CA ASN A 124 -6.40 12.61 -7.41
C ASN A 124 -5.22 13.18 -6.58
N GLY A 125 -4.19 12.39 -6.33
CA GLY A 125 -3.02 12.79 -5.52
C GLY A 125 -3.31 12.99 -4.04
N ARG A 126 -4.49 12.58 -3.55
CA ARG A 126 -4.90 12.76 -2.15
C ARG A 126 -5.11 11.43 -1.44
N LEU A 127 -4.62 11.35 -0.22
CA LEU A 127 -4.93 10.24 0.67
C LEU A 127 -6.43 10.27 1.03
N ARG A 128 -7.15 9.21 0.66
CA ARG A 128 -8.58 9.06 0.98
C ARG A 128 -8.78 8.24 2.24
N LEU A 129 -8.08 7.14 2.36
CA LEU A 129 -8.13 6.23 3.50
C LEU A 129 -6.75 5.63 3.74
N SER A 130 -6.45 5.35 4.98
CA SER A 130 -5.26 4.60 5.38
C SER A 130 -5.62 3.60 6.46
N THR A 131 -4.92 2.49 6.46
CA THR A 131 -4.98 1.48 7.55
C THR A 131 -3.62 0.82 7.70
N SER A 132 -3.30 0.43 8.91
CA SER A 132 -2.09 -0.33 9.23
C SER A 132 -2.46 -1.66 9.90
N GLY A 133 -1.62 -2.68 9.68
CA GLY A 133 -1.87 -4.03 10.18
C GLY A 133 -2.72 -4.89 9.23
N TRP A 134 -3.22 -6.01 9.76
CA TRP A 134 -3.98 -6.97 8.97
C TRP A 134 -5.33 -6.43 8.53
N THR A 135 -5.70 -6.67 7.27
CA THR A 135 -7.02 -6.37 6.73
C THR A 135 -7.45 -7.42 5.71
N SER A 136 -8.77 -7.62 5.56
CA SER A 136 -9.33 -8.58 4.61
C SER A 136 -9.51 -7.99 3.22
N ALA A 137 -9.53 -8.84 2.19
CA ALA A 137 -9.81 -8.42 0.81
C ALA A 137 -11.17 -7.73 0.67
N THR A 138 -12.20 -8.23 1.37
CA THR A 138 -13.54 -7.62 1.37
C THR A 138 -13.51 -6.21 1.97
N GLY A 139 -12.80 -6.03 3.10
CA GLY A 139 -12.64 -4.71 3.71
C GLY A 139 -11.92 -3.71 2.80
N LEU A 140 -10.92 -4.17 2.04
CA LEU A 140 -10.23 -3.34 1.06
C LEU A 140 -11.10 -2.99 -0.15
N LYS A 141 -11.89 -3.94 -0.67
CA LYS A 141 -12.84 -3.69 -1.76
C LYS A 141 -13.87 -2.63 -1.38
N LEU A 142 -14.40 -2.70 -0.18
CA LEU A 142 -15.37 -1.73 0.32
C LEU A 142 -14.76 -0.32 0.43
N ARG A 143 -13.52 -0.22 0.89
CA ARG A 143 -12.79 1.07 0.95
C ARG A 143 -12.48 1.65 -0.43
N LEU A 144 -12.10 0.81 -1.39
CA LEU A 144 -11.86 1.22 -2.77
C LEU A 144 -13.17 1.70 -3.43
N TRP A 145 -14.26 0.95 -3.26
CA TRP A 145 -15.57 1.36 -3.73
C TRP A 145 -16.00 2.71 -3.12
N TRP A 146 -15.81 2.88 -1.82
CA TRP A 146 -16.14 4.16 -1.17
C TRP A 146 -15.30 5.32 -1.71
N ALA A 147 -14.00 5.11 -1.94
CA ALA A 147 -13.13 6.11 -2.55
C ALA A 147 -13.54 6.44 -4.00
N GLU A 148 -14.10 5.47 -4.73
CA GLU A 148 -14.63 5.69 -6.09
C GLU A 148 -15.79 6.67 -6.08
N ILE A 149 -16.78 6.47 -5.18
CA ILE A 149 -18.01 7.26 -5.13
C ILE A 149 -17.90 8.55 -4.33
N SER A 150 -16.89 8.69 -3.46
CA SER A 150 -16.74 9.88 -2.59
C SER A 150 -16.01 11.06 -3.25
N GLY A 151 -15.95 11.09 -4.55
CA GLY A 151 -15.53 12.24 -5.38
C GLY A 151 -14.09 12.66 -5.25
#